data_f2d84ee36f774aa7aa34f160578bd61c
#
_entry.id   f2d84ee36f774aa7aa34f160578bd61c
#
_cell.length_a   1.000
_cell.length_b   1.000
_cell.length_c   1.000
_cell.angle_alpha   90.00
_cell.angle_beta   90.00
_cell.angle_gamma   90.00
#
_symmetry.space_group_name_H-M   'P 1'
#
loop_
_entity.id
_entity.type
_entity.pdbx_description
1 polymer ?
#
loop_
_entity_poly.entity_id
_entity_poly.type
_entity_poly.pdbx_seq_one_letter_code
_entity_poly.pdbx_strand_id
1 'polypeptide(L)'
;MSINNLINQLNRNIYHTVNMRNLFPLLLNYKSNDWLDYIKPCNSGYTRTKIYSNNFYDLFLINWSKNSKSKIHDHSKEGCAFKVLQGKLNEKIYNPSTLKLTQNNIFTENEISYINDNIGYHSIENDYNFNSYSLHLYIPSNHITKYYN
;
A
#
# COMPACT_ATOMS: atom_id res chain seq x y z
N MET A 1 -5.87 -18.56 1.67
CA MET A 1 -4.40 -18.39 1.67
C MET A 1 -4.04 -17.52 2.86
N SER A 2 -3.17 -17.98 3.75
CA SER A 2 -2.69 -17.19 4.89
C SER A 2 -1.67 -16.14 4.45
N ILE A 3 -1.37 -15.18 5.33
CA ILE A 3 -0.35 -14.16 5.06
C ILE A 3 1.04 -14.79 4.90
N ASN A 4 1.35 -15.86 5.65
CA ASN A 4 2.60 -16.61 5.48
C ASN A 4 2.68 -17.30 4.11
N ASN A 5 1.57 -17.83 3.61
CA ASN A 5 1.53 -18.38 2.25
C ASN A 5 1.69 -17.30 1.19
N LEU A 6 1.11 -16.12 1.38
CA LEU A 6 1.34 -14.98 0.50
C LEU A 6 2.83 -14.60 0.46
N ILE A 7 3.48 -14.48 1.62
CA ILE A 7 4.91 -14.17 1.72
C ILE A 7 5.74 -15.23 0.99
N ASN A 8 5.44 -16.51 1.19
CA ASN A 8 6.16 -17.61 0.51
C ASN A 8 6.00 -17.52 -1.01
N GLN A 9 4.81 -17.17 -1.50
CA GLN A 9 4.57 -17.00 -2.93
C GLN A 9 5.26 -15.75 -3.49
N LEU A 10 5.24 -14.64 -2.77
CA LEU A 10 6.01 -13.45 -3.14
C LEU A 10 7.51 -13.76 -3.22
N ASN A 11 8.05 -14.46 -2.25
CA ASN A 11 9.47 -14.86 -2.23
C ASN A 11 9.86 -15.72 -3.44
N ARG A 12 8.96 -16.60 -3.91
CA ARG A 12 9.22 -17.44 -5.08
C ARG A 12 9.14 -16.68 -6.40
N ASN A 13 8.28 -15.68 -6.48
CA ASN A 13 7.97 -15.00 -7.74
C ASN A 13 8.79 -13.72 -7.96
N ILE A 14 9.21 -13.06 -6.89
CA ILE A 14 9.88 -11.76 -7.00
C ILE A 14 11.24 -11.85 -7.71
N TYR A 15 11.91 -13.02 -7.66
CA TYR A 15 13.17 -13.27 -8.37
C TYR A 15 12.98 -13.39 -9.89
N HIS A 16 11.76 -13.63 -10.34
CA HIS A 16 11.45 -13.88 -11.75
C HIS A 16 10.81 -12.68 -12.43
N THR A 17 10.45 -11.65 -11.69
CA THR A 17 9.83 -10.45 -12.24
C THR A 17 10.15 -9.21 -11.40
N VAL A 18 10.51 -8.15 -12.09
CA VAL A 18 10.58 -6.79 -11.54
C VAL A 18 9.29 -6.01 -11.80
N ASN A 19 8.38 -6.56 -12.61
CA ASN A 19 7.10 -5.92 -12.88
C ASN A 19 6.11 -6.28 -11.77
N MET A 20 5.86 -5.33 -10.89
CA MET A 20 4.96 -5.50 -9.74
C MET A 20 3.54 -5.94 -10.15
N ARG A 21 3.07 -5.55 -11.34
CA ARG A 21 1.75 -5.96 -11.83
C ARG A 21 1.62 -7.49 -11.97
N ASN A 22 2.71 -8.20 -12.22
CA ASN A 22 2.73 -9.66 -12.25
C ASN A 22 2.48 -10.30 -10.88
N LEU A 23 2.61 -9.54 -9.80
CA LEU A 23 2.35 -9.98 -8.43
C LEU A 23 0.91 -9.69 -7.97
N PHE A 24 0.13 -8.93 -8.73
CA PHE A 24 -1.26 -8.60 -8.38
C PHE A 24 -2.14 -9.82 -8.14
N PRO A 25 -2.08 -10.91 -8.95
CA PRO A 25 -2.88 -12.09 -8.68
C PRO A 25 -2.63 -12.70 -7.30
N LEU A 26 -1.38 -12.64 -6.80
CA LEU A 26 -1.05 -13.12 -5.46
C LEU A 26 -1.72 -12.27 -4.39
N LEU A 27 -1.66 -10.94 -4.53
CA LEU A 27 -2.31 -10.00 -3.60
C LEU A 27 -3.84 -10.15 -3.66
N LEU A 28 -4.41 -10.31 -4.86
CA LEU A 28 -5.86 -10.50 -5.05
C LEU A 28 -6.36 -11.82 -4.44
N ASN A 29 -5.56 -12.88 -4.50
CA ASN A 29 -5.91 -14.18 -3.93
C ASN A 29 -5.81 -14.23 -2.41
N TYR A 30 -5.11 -13.29 -1.79
CA TYR A 30 -5.07 -13.16 -0.34
C TYR A 30 -6.38 -12.57 0.17
N LYS A 31 -7.23 -13.39 0.78
CA LYS A 31 -8.57 -13.03 1.29
C LYS A 31 -8.78 -13.49 2.73
N SER A 32 -7.72 -13.91 3.41
CA SER A 32 -7.77 -14.33 4.81
C SER A 32 -7.93 -13.12 5.74
N ASN A 33 -8.34 -13.38 6.97
CA ASN A 33 -8.45 -12.38 8.03
C ASN A 33 -7.27 -12.40 9.00
N ASP A 34 -6.24 -13.21 8.74
CA ASP A 34 -5.09 -13.33 9.64
C ASP A 34 -4.21 -12.06 9.68
N TRP A 35 -4.43 -11.09 8.80
CA TRP A 35 -3.86 -9.75 8.92
C TRP A 35 -4.31 -9.00 10.18
N LEU A 36 -5.44 -9.40 10.78
CA LEU A 36 -5.95 -8.82 12.03
C LEU A 36 -4.93 -8.94 13.18
N ASP A 37 -4.11 -9.99 13.16
CA ASP A 37 -3.07 -10.22 14.17
C ASP A 37 -1.93 -9.19 14.12
N TYR A 38 -1.83 -8.42 13.05
CA TYR A 38 -0.79 -7.40 12.82
C TYR A 38 -1.28 -5.97 13.05
N ILE A 39 -2.54 -5.77 13.43
CA ILE A 39 -3.10 -4.44 13.63
C ILE A 39 -2.46 -3.79 14.86
N LYS A 40 -1.97 -2.56 14.66
CA LYS A 40 -1.65 -1.66 15.76
C LYS A 40 -2.81 -0.69 15.97
N PRO A 41 -3.24 -0.45 17.21
CA PRO A 41 -4.27 0.54 17.52
C PRO A 41 -3.92 1.91 16.96
N CYS A 42 -4.92 2.64 16.45
CA CYS A 42 -4.75 3.97 15.89
C CYS A 42 -5.98 4.82 16.24
N ASN A 43 -5.79 5.85 17.07
CA ASN A 43 -6.87 6.77 17.47
C ASN A 43 -6.93 8.02 16.56
N SER A 44 -5.82 8.37 15.94
CA SER A 44 -5.71 9.49 15.00
C SER A 44 -4.57 9.25 14.03
N GLY A 45 -4.70 9.73 12.78
CA GLY A 45 -3.72 9.47 11.74
C GLY A 45 -3.74 8.01 11.28
N TYR A 46 -2.58 7.43 11.04
CA TYR A 46 -2.45 6.03 10.64
C TYR A 46 -1.23 5.37 11.29
N THR A 47 -1.27 4.05 11.43
CA THR A 47 -0.14 3.24 11.90
C THR A 47 0.33 2.29 10.80
N ARG A 48 1.65 2.14 10.68
CA ARG A 48 2.29 1.20 9.75
C ARG A 48 2.93 0.06 10.54
N THR A 49 2.57 -1.16 10.20
CA THR A 49 3.18 -2.36 10.76
C THR A 49 3.92 -3.11 9.66
N LYS A 50 5.24 -3.26 9.80
CA LYS A 50 6.02 -4.07 8.87
C LYS A 50 5.75 -5.54 9.18
N ILE A 51 5.04 -6.23 8.27
CA ILE A 51 4.74 -7.66 8.38
C ILE A 51 5.96 -8.49 7.99
N TYR A 52 6.62 -8.10 6.90
CA TYR A 52 7.77 -8.82 6.37
C TYR A 52 8.70 -7.86 5.62
N SER A 53 9.99 -8.18 5.65
CA SER A 53 11.01 -7.46 4.88
C SER A 53 12.16 -8.40 4.53
N ASN A 54 12.68 -8.25 3.33
CA ASN A 54 13.93 -8.88 2.89
C ASN A 54 14.70 -7.91 1.98
N ASN A 55 15.73 -8.38 1.29
CA ASN A 55 16.53 -7.53 0.40
C ASN A 55 15.77 -7.04 -0.85
N PHE A 56 14.60 -7.60 -1.14
CA PHE A 56 13.85 -7.33 -2.38
C PHE A 56 12.61 -6.49 -2.17
N TYR A 57 11.90 -6.67 -1.06
CA TYR A 57 10.65 -5.98 -0.82
C TYR A 57 10.32 -5.80 0.66
N ASP A 58 9.43 -4.86 0.92
CA ASP A 58 8.76 -4.65 2.20
C ASP A 58 7.26 -4.89 2.04
N LEU A 59 6.66 -5.57 3.03
CA LEU A 59 5.22 -5.76 3.14
C LEU A 59 4.73 -5.11 4.43
N PHE A 60 3.83 -4.12 4.30
CA PHE A 60 3.25 -3.38 5.42
C PHE A 60 1.75 -3.57 5.50
N LEU A 61 1.25 -3.62 6.73
CA LEU A 61 -0.15 -3.37 7.05
C LEU A 61 -0.29 -1.92 7.54
N ILE A 62 -1.27 -1.20 7.01
CA ILE A 62 -1.59 0.15 7.44
C ILE A 62 -3.01 0.18 7.99
N ASN A 63 -3.16 0.71 9.21
CA ASN A 63 -4.43 1.02 9.85
C ASN A 63 -4.67 2.53 9.72
N TRP A 64 -5.69 2.89 8.96
CA TRP A 64 -6.11 4.27 8.74
C TRP A 64 -7.29 4.58 9.66
N SER A 65 -7.08 5.42 10.66
CA SER A 65 -8.19 5.87 11.47
C SER A 65 -9.17 6.72 10.65
N LYS A 66 -10.38 6.88 11.15
CA LYS A 66 -11.37 7.75 10.50
C LYS A 66 -10.81 9.16 10.27
N ASN A 67 -11.13 9.76 9.13
CA ASN A 67 -10.72 11.11 8.75
C ASN A 67 -9.20 11.34 8.79
N SER A 68 -8.41 10.31 8.43
CA SER A 68 -6.95 10.38 8.40
C SER A 68 -6.42 10.44 6.97
N LYS A 69 -5.20 10.96 6.82
CA LYS A 69 -4.51 11.03 5.54
C LYS A 69 -3.00 10.99 5.69
N SER A 70 -2.33 10.46 4.69
CA SER A 70 -0.89 10.64 4.53
C SER A 70 -0.57 12.00 3.90
N LYS A 71 0.68 12.45 4.05
CA LYS A 71 1.23 13.51 3.21
C LYS A 71 1.45 12.98 1.80
N ILE A 72 1.58 13.90 0.83
CA ILE A 72 2.03 13.57 -0.52
C ILE A 72 3.45 13.01 -0.43
N HIS A 73 3.73 11.89 -1.09
CA HIS A 73 5.02 11.22 -0.99
C HIS A 73 5.39 10.45 -2.26
N ASP A 74 6.69 10.16 -2.37
CA ASP A 74 7.29 9.36 -3.42
C ASP A 74 7.29 7.86 -3.09
N HIS A 75 7.86 7.05 -4.01
CA HIS A 75 7.81 5.59 -3.95
C HIS A 75 9.17 4.95 -4.22
N SER A 76 9.29 3.67 -3.82
CA SER A 76 10.39 2.80 -4.22
C SER A 76 10.50 2.74 -5.75
N LYS A 77 11.67 2.41 -6.27
CA LYS A 77 11.98 2.43 -7.70
C LYS A 77 10.96 1.69 -8.57
N GLU A 78 10.58 0.48 -8.17
CA GLU A 78 9.58 -0.33 -8.91
C GLU A 78 8.14 -0.03 -8.46
N GLY A 79 7.97 0.84 -7.48
CA GLY A 79 6.68 1.33 -7.02
C GLY A 79 6.14 0.68 -5.77
N CYS A 80 4.86 0.97 -5.55
CA CYS A 80 4.04 0.44 -4.48
C CYS A 80 2.73 -0.09 -5.05
N ALA A 81 2.35 -1.29 -4.65
CA ALA A 81 0.99 -1.79 -4.81
C ALA A 81 0.32 -1.82 -3.45
N PHE A 82 -0.90 -1.29 -3.33
CA PHE A 82 -1.67 -1.49 -2.12
C PHE A 82 -3.02 -2.14 -2.43
N LYS A 83 -3.46 -2.98 -1.51
CA LYS A 83 -4.77 -3.63 -1.54
C LYS A 83 -5.57 -3.18 -0.33
N VAL A 84 -6.81 -2.75 -0.56
CA VAL A 84 -7.75 -2.51 0.55
C VAL A 84 -8.22 -3.84 1.11
N LEU A 85 -7.95 -4.08 2.38
CA LEU A 85 -8.36 -5.31 3.09
C LEU A 85 -9.74 -5.18 3.69
N GLN A 86 -10.05 -3.99 4.20
CA GLN A 86 -11.34 -3.65 4.78
C GLN A 86 -11.57 -2.15 4.71
N GLY A 87 -12.80 -1.74 4.44
CA GLY A 87 -13.19 -0.35 4.39
C GLY A 87 -13.03 0.26 3.01
N LYS A 88 -12.63 1.52 2.96
CA LYS A 88 -12.56 2.32 1.74
C LYS A 88 -11.48 3.38 1.88
N LEU A 89 -10.72 3.63 0.80
CA LEU A 89 -9.65 4.62 0.76
C LEU A 89 -9.72 5.43 -0.54
N ASN A 90 -9.38 6.71 -0.43
CA ASN A 90 -9.17 7.58 -1.58
C ASN A 90 -7.67 7.69 -1.86
N GLU A 91 -7.29 7.62 -3.14
CA GLU A 91 -5.94 7.90 -3.60
C GLU A 91 -5.95 9.14 -4.47
N LYS A 92 -5.21 10.14 -4.07
CA LYS A 92 -4.97 11.35 -4.87
C LYS A 92 -3.58 11.31 -5.45
N ILE A 93 -3.49 11.40 -6.78
CA ILE A 93 -2.21 11.38 -7.51
C ILE A 93 -1.88 12.80 -7.97
N TYR A 94 -0.61 13.15 -7.79
CA TYR A 94 -0.07 14.48 -8.05
C TYR A 94 1.08 14.42 -9.05
N ASN A 95 1.15 15.40 -9.92
CA ASN A 95 2.31 15.56 -10.80
C ASN A 95 3.58 15.85 -9.98
N PRO A 96 4.68 15.08 -10.17
CA PRO A 96 5.88 15.24 -9.34
C PRO A 96 6.55 16.61 -9.43
N SER A 97 6.45 17.28 -10.58
CA SER A 97 7.11 18.58 -10.80
C SER A 97 6.30 19.76 -10.29
N THR A 98 4.97 19.69 -10.37
CA THR A 98 4.09 20.82 -10.06
C THR A 98 3.28 20.64 -8.79
N LEU A 99 3.21 19.42 -8.27
CA LEU A 99 2.34 18.99 -7.17
C LEU A 99 0.85 19.30 -7.41
N LYS A 100 0.46 19.45 -8.66
CA LYS A 100 -0.95 19.59 -9.02
C LYS A 100 -1.63 18.22 -9.05
N LEU A 101 -2.85 18.18 -8.53
CA LEU A 101 -3.69 16.99 -8.56
C LEU A 101 -3.98 16.56 -10.00
N THR A 102 -3.73 15.31 -10.34
CA THR A 102 -3.99 14.72 -11.65
C THR A 102 -5.09 13.68 -11.65
N GLN A 103 -5.21 12.93 -10.54
CA GLN A 103 -6.23 11.87 -10.39
C GLN A 103 -6.74 11.82 -8.95
N ASN A 104 -7.98 11.40 -8.80
CA ASN A 104 -8.62 11.13 -7.52
C ASN A 104 -9.47 9.85 -7.69
N ASN A 105 -9.02 8.75 -7.08
CA ASN A 105 -9.60 7.43 -7.23
C ASN A 105 -10.09 6.91 -5.87
N ILE A 106 -11.16 6.13 -5.88
CA ILE A 106 -11.69 5.47 -4.70
C ILE A 106 -11.47 3.96 -4.85
N PHE A 107 -10.94 3.34 -3.81
CA PHE A 107 -10.71 1.90 -3.73
C PHE A 107 -11.51 1.31 -2.57
N THR A 108 -12.25 0.25 -2.86
CA THR A 108 -13.03 -0.51 -1.89
C THR A 108 -12.37 -1.85 -1.60
N GLU A 109 -12.95 -2.62 -0.68
CA GLU A 109 -12.42 -3.91 -0.27
C GLU A 109 -12.07 -4.82 -1.45
N ASN A 110 -10.90 -5.43 -1.39
CA ASN A 110 -10.27 -6.29 -2.41
C ASN A 110 -9.80 -5.58 -3.69
N GLU A 111 -9.92 -4.28 -3.80
CA GLU A 111 -9.34 -3.54 -4.91
C GLU A 111 -7.87 -3.22 -4.68
N ILE A 112 -7.10 -3.16 -5.77
CA ILE A 112 -5.66 -2.88 -5.78
C ILE A 112 -5.39 -1.60 -6.57
N SER A 113 -4.49 -0.77 -6.04
CA SER A 113 -3.84 0.31 -6.76
C SER A 113 -2.34 0.04 -6.92
N TYR A 114 -1.79 0.57 -7.98
CA TYR A 114 -0.35 0.57 -8.24
C TYR A 114 0.12 1.98 -8.60
N ILE A 115 1.27 2.37 -8.02
CA ILE A 115 1.91 3.63 -8.32
C ILE A 115 3.43 3.50 -8.32
N ASN A 116 4.09 4.26 -9.19
CA ASN A 116 5.51 4.58 -9.14
C ASN A 116 5.69 6.08 -9.43
N ASP A 117 6.89 6.59 -9.28
CA ASP A 117 7.15 8.03 -9.43
C ASP A 117 6.99 8.54 -10.87
N ASN A 118 7.00 7.65 -11.89
CA ASN A 118 6.68 8.03 -13.27
C ASN A 118 5.18 8.30 -13.45
N ILE A 119 4.32 7.62 -12.68
CA ILE A 119 2.89 7.87 -12.65
C ILE A 119 2.60 9.14 -11.86
N GLY A 120 3.24 9.29 -10.71
CA GLY A 120 3.06 10.43 -9.84
C GLY A 120 3.45 10.18 -8.40
N TYR A 121 3.38 11.22 -7.57
CA TYR A 121 3.34 11.10 -6.13
C TYR A 121 1.90 10.95 -5.68
N HIS A 122 1.66 10.38 -4.50
CA HIS A 122 0.29 10.28 -4.01
C HIS A 122 0.14 10.64 -2.53
N SER A 123 -1.10 10.91 -2.14
CA SER A 123 -1.60 10.79 -0.78
C SER A 123 -2.71 9.74 -0.73
N ILE A 124 -2.77 9.00 0.37
CA ILE A 124 -3.88 8.10 0.69
C ILE A 124 -4.70 8.74 1.80
N GLU A 125 -6.02 8.74 1.64
CA GLU A 125 -6.94 9.40 2.56
C GLU A 125 -8.08 8.46 2.96
N ASN A 126 -8.37 8.42 4.25
CA ASN A 126 -9.59 7.82 4.77
C ASN A 126 -10.55 8.95 5.14
N ASP A 127 -11.40 9.35 4.20
CA ASP A 127 -12.38 10.41 4.39
C ASP A 127 -13.69 9.93 5.05
N TYR A 128 -13.69 8.68 5.53
CA TYR A 128 -14.88 8.02 6.06
C TYR A 128 -14.89 7.98 7.59
N ASN A 129 -16.06 7.76 8.16
CA ASN A 129 -16.26 7.71 9.62
C ASN A 129 -16.06 6.29 10.18
N PHE A 130 -15.11 5.54 9.60
CA PHE A 130 -14.71 4.21 10.07
C PHE A 130 -13.23 4.01 9.75
N ASN A 131 -12.59 3.08 10.48
CA ASN A 131 -11.22 2.70 10.17
C ASN A 131 -11.17 1.88 8.87
N SER A 132 -10.11 2.07 8.09
CA SER A 132 -9.80 1.28 6.91
C SER A 132 -8.43 0.63 7.06
N TYR A 133 -8.24 -0.50 6.37
CA TYR A 133 -7.01 -1.28 6.45
C TYR A 133 -6.52 -1.63 5.07
N SER A 134 -5.21 -1.51 4.86
CA SER A 134 -4.60 -1.81 3.57
C SER A 134 -3.28 -2.54 3.72
N LEU A 135 -2.99 -3.40 2.75
CA LEU A 135 -1.75 -4.13 2.62
C LEU A 135 -0.92 -3.49 1.51
N HIS A 136 0.32 -3.11 1.82
CA HIS A 136 1.21 -2.39 0.92
C HIS A 136 2.46 -3.21 0.61
N LEU A 137 2.76 -3.38 -0.67
CA LEU A 137 3.97 -4.02 -1.17
C LEU A 137 4.86 -2.97 -1.84
N TYR A 138 6.08 -2.81 -1.35
CA TYR A 138 7.09 -1.88 -1.89
C TYR A 138 8.28 -2.64 -2.46
N ILE A 139 8.71 -2.33 -3.67
CA ILE A 139 9.88 -2.89 -4.34
C ILE A 139 10.76 -1.76 -4.88
N PRO A 140 12.06 -1.73 -4.55
CA PRO A 140 12.78 -2.53 -3.57
C PRO A 140 12.44 -2.19 -2.12
N SER A 141 12.97 -2.97 -1.19
CA SER A 141 12.86 -2.72 0.25
C SER A 141 13.66 -1.49 0.71
N ASN A 142 13.38 -1.05 1.94
CA ASN A 142 14.13 0.01 2.64
C ASN A 142 14.13 1.38 1.93
N HIS A 143 13.07 1.69 1.18
CA HIS A 143 12.90 3.02 0.60
C HIS A 143 12.77 4.08 1.69
N ILE A 144 13.52 5.16 1.56
CA ILE A 144 13.38 6.34 2.41
C ILE A 144 12.41 7.29 1.74
N THR A 145 11.18 7.30 2.24
CA THR A 145 10.09 8.10 1.69
C THR A 145 10.35 9.59 1.87
N LYS A 146 10.20 10.35 0.80
CA LYS A 146 10.20 11.81 0.82
C LYS A 146 8.77 12.32 0.79
N TYR A 147 8.52 13.35 1.60
CA TYR A 147 7.22 13.99 1.75
C TYR A 147 7.21 15.38 1.16
N TYR A 148 6.09 15.76 0.58
CA TYR A 148 5.88 17.02 -0.12
C TYR A 148 4.65 17.74 0.42
N ASN A 149 4.66 19.05 0.33
CA ASN A 149 3.55 19.88 0.79
C ASN A 149 2.76 20.44 -0.40
#